data_07a5202ded591569ce8c5a0ed9fe48f3
#
_entry.id   07a5202ded591569ce8c5a0ed9fe48f3
#
_cell.length_a   1.000
_cell.length_b   1.000
_cell.length_c   1.000
_cell.angle_alpha   90.00
_cell.angle_beta   90.00
_cell.angle_gamma   90.00
#
_symmetry.space_group_name_H-M   'P 1'
#
loop_
_entity.id
_entity.type
_entity.pdbx_description
1 polymer ?
#
loop_
_entity_poly.entity_id
_entity_poly.type
_entity_poly.pdbx_seq_one_letter_code
_entity_poly.pdbx_strand_id
1 'polypeptide(L)'
;MNEEEIYEFDLNGYIIYRDLIPPADIARMNELIDQDQGDEFPHSFGFLHLDPAFMDLMAHPRTLKIMRTIIGDWLRLDHTYGLQMTHKTEVRDNLHGGLRTDQGEHQYQWAFNKMWNGLIVIIYALEDINPDDG
;
A
#
# COMPACT_ATOMS: atom_id res chain seq x y z
N MET A 1 1.73 -15.56 4.18
CA MET A 1 2.17 -15.93 2.81
C MET A 1 2.53 -17.39 2.80
N ASN A 2 2.35 -18.08 1.66
CA ASN A 2 2.92 -19.40 1.42
C ASN A 2 4.34 -19.24 0.84
N GLU A 3 5.05 -20.36 0.59
CA GLU A 3 6.43 -20.35 0.09
C GLU A 3 6.57 -19.73 -1.31
N GLU A 4 5.59 -19.97 -2.20
CA GLU A 4 5.56 -19.42 -3.54
C GLU A 4 5.37 -17.89 -3.51
N GLU A 5 4.44 -17.40 -2.70
CA GLU A 5 4.22 -15.96 -2.50
C GLU A 5 5.45 -15.26 -1.90
N ILE A 6 6.16 -15.92 -0.98
CA ILE A 6 7.41 -15.40 -0.40
C ILE A 6 8.48 -15.30 -1.49
N TYR A 7 8.62 -16.36 -2.30
CA TYR A 7 9.57 -16.37 -3.41
C TYR A 7 9.25 -15.30 -4.47
N GLU A 8 7.98 -15.15 -4.83
CA GLU A 8 7.52 -14.11 -5.77
C GLU A 8 7.83 -12.71 -5.25
N PHE A 9 7.54 -12.46 -3.98
CA PHE A 9 7.85 -11.17 -3.36
C PHE A 9 9.35 -10.89 -3.27
N ASP A 10 10.15 -11.90 -2.92
CA ASP A 10 11.62 -11.78 -2.83
C ASP A 10 12.24 -11.49 -4.21
N LEU A 11 11.71 -12.13 -5.25
CA LEU A 11 12.21 -11.97 -6.63
C LEU A 11 11.84 -10.61 -7.23
N ASN A 12 10.60 -10.15 -7.02
CA ASN A 12 10.04 -8.97 -7.70
C ASN A 12 10.09 -7.69 -6.86
N GLY A 13 10.20 -7.81 -5.53
CA GLY A 13 10.08 -6.70 -4.60
C GLY A 13 8.64 -6.26 -4.34
N TYR A 14 7.66 -6.90 -4.97
CA TYR A 14 6.23 -6.66 -4.76
C TYR A 14 5.41 -7.92 -5.03
N ILE A 15 4.17 -7.91 -4.58
CA ILE A 15 3.15 -8.92 -4.91
C ILE A 15 1.79 -8.25 -5.05
N ILE A 16 0.99 -8.71 -6.00
CA ILE A 16 -0.35 -8.16 -6.27
C ILE A 16 -1.41 -9.18 -5.89
N TYR A 17 -2.34 -8.76 -5.05
CA TYR A 17 -3.54 -9.51 -4.73
C TYR A 17 -4.75 -8.87 -5.41
N ARG A 18 -5.36 -9.60 -6.32
CA ARG A 18 -6.55 -9.12 -7.04
C ARG A 18 -7.81 -9.43 -6.24
N ASP A 19 -8.83 -8.60 -6.44
CA ASP A 19 -10.18 -8.79 -5.89
C ASP A 19 -10.19 -8.97 -4.35
N LEU A 20 -9.27 -8.27 -3.66
CA LEU A 20 -9.14 -8.36 -2.20
C LEU A 20 -10.28 -7.67 -1.47
N ILE A 21 -10.76 -6.55 -2.02
CA ILE A 21 -11.84 -5.73 -1.45
C ILE A 21 -13.09 -5.94 -2.29
N PRO A 22 -14.25 -6.20 -1.67
CA PRO A 22 -15.51 -6.34 -2.39
C PRO A 22 -15.83 -5.07 -3.21
N PRO A 23 -16.33 -5.19 -4.44
CA PRO A 23 -16.64 -4.04 -5.30
C PRO A 23 -17.63 -3.03 -4.66
N ALA A 24 -18.55 -3.51 -3.83
CA ALA A 24 -19.49 -2.64 -3.12
C ALA A 24 -18.78 -1.74 -2.09
N ASP A 25 -17.75 -2.26 -1.41
CA ASP A 25 -16.96 -1.49 -0.46
C ASP A 25 -16.08 -0.47 -1.18
N ILE A 26 -15.50 -0.83 -2.32
CA ILE A 26 -14.75 0.09 -3.18
C ILE A 26 -15.66 1.25 -3.65
N ALA A 27 -16.84 0.94 -4.16
CA ALA A 27 -17.79 1.96 -4.62
C ALA A 27 -18.17 2.91 -3.49
N ARG A 28 -18.43 2.39 -2.29
CA ARG A 28 -18.73 3.20 -1.11
C ARG A 28 -17.55 4.10 -0.71
N MET A 29 -16.33 3.56 -0.71
CA MET A 29 -15.13 4.34 -0.38
C MET A 29 -14.92 5.48 -1.36
N ASN A 30 -15.07 5.25 -2.66
CA ASN A 30 -14.98 6.28 -3.68
C ASN A 30 -16.05 7.36 -3.49
N GLU A 31 -17.30 6.99 -3.24
CA GLU A 31 -18.38 7.94 -2.95
C GLU A 31 -18.05 8.84 -1.75
N LEU A 32 -17.49 8.29 -0.69
CA LEU A 32 -17.09 9.05 0.51
C LEU A 32 -15.94 10.01 0.22
N ILE A 33 -14.96 9.59 -0.56
CA ILE A 33 -13.84 10.43 -0.99
C ILE A 33 -14.36 11.60 -1.84
N ASP A 34 -15.20 11.33 -2.82
CA ASP A 34 -15.79 12.34 -3.70
C ASP A 34 -16.59 13.39 -2.92
N GLN A 35 -17.36 12.95 -1.91
CA GLN A 35 -18.13 13.86 -1.05
C GLN A 35 -17.25 14.75 -0.18
N ASP A 36 -16.13 14.23 0.32
CA ASP A 36 -15.22 14.97 1.20
C ASP A 36 -14.32 15.94 0.43
N GLN A 37 -13.79 15.51 -0.70
CA GLN A 37 -12.83 16.30 -1.47
C GLN A 37 -13.48 17.28 -2.44
N GLY A 38 -14.72 17.02 -2.88
CA GLY A 38 -15.41 17.85 -3.87
C GLY A 38 -14.77 17.79 -5.25
N ASP A 39 -14.83 18.89 -6.00
CA ASP A 39 -14.36 18.96 -7.40
C ASP A 39 -12.84 19.18 -7.55
N GLU A 40 -12.17 19.58 -6.46
CA GLU A 40 -10.74 19.85 -6.45
C GLU A 40 -10.02 18.86 -5.52
N PHE A 41 -9.58 17.76 -6.10
CA PHE A 41 -8.78 16.80 -5.38
C PHE A 41 -7.32 17.28 -5.20
N PRO A 42 -6.80 17.31 -3.96
CA PRO A 42 -5.37 17.44 -3.75
C PRO A 42 -4.66 16.16 -4.22
N HIS A 43 -3.41 16.28 -4.62
CA HIS A 43 -2.57 15.13 -5.01
C HIS A 43 -2.49 14.06 -3.89
N SER A 44 -2.49 14.48 -2.63
CA SER A 44 -2.57 13.57 -1.48
C SER A 44 -3.54 14.09 -0.43
N PHE A 45 -4.26 13.20 0.23
CA PHE A 45 -5.28 13.54 1.21
C PHE A 45 -5.35 12.51 2.35
N GLY A 46 -5.85 12.93 3.49
CA GLY A 46 -6.19 12.04 4.60
C GLY A 46 -7.55 11.39 4.38
N PHE A 47 -7.71 10.13 4.70
CA PHE A 47 -8.96 9.39 4.47
C PHE A 47 -9.50 8.67 5.72
N LEU A 48 -8.70 8.49 6.76
CA LEU A 48 -9.09 7.70 7.92
C LEU A 48 -10.30 8.26 8.69
N HIS A 49 -10.57 9.54 8.54
CA HIS A 49 -11.69 10.21 9.20
C HIS A 49 -13.02 10.03 8.46
N LEU A 50 -12.98 9.57 7.22
CA LEU A 50 -14.16 9.50 6.36
C LEU A 50 -15.14 8.39 6.78
N ASP A 51 -14.64 7.20 7.06
CA ASP A 51 -15.46 6.08 7.49
C ASP A 51 -14.59 4.99 8.16
N PRO A 52 -15.12 4.23 9.14
CA PRO A 52 -14.42 3.09 9.73
C PRO A 52 -13.93 2.04 8.72
N ALA A 53 -14.57 1.90 7.56
CA ALA A 53 -14.16 0.98 6.51
C ALA A 53 -12.72 1.22 6.03
N PHE A 54 -12.23 2.47 6.04
CA PHE A 54 -10.85 2.76 5.72
C PHE A 54 -9.87 2.26 6.80
N MET A 55 -10.30 2.24 8.06
CA MET A 55 -9.51 1.64 9.14
C MET A 55 -9.47 0.12 9.01
N ASP A 56 -10.54 -0.51 8.53
CA ASP A 56 -10.61 -1.95 8.28
C ASP A 56 -9.62 -2.40 7.21
N LEU A 57 -9.28 -1.55 6.23
CA LEU A 57 -8.21 -1.83 5.27
C LEU A 57 -6.86 -2.04 5.95
N MET A 58 -6.53 -1.22 6.95
CA MET A 58 -5.27 -1.36 7.70
C MET A 58 -5.22 -2.65 8.51
N ALA A 59 -6.38 -3.10 9.00
CA ALA A 59 -6.53 -4.32 9.79
C ALA A 59 -7.01 -5.53 8.97
N HIS A 60 -7.06 -5.41 7.64
CA HIS A 60 -7.55 -6.47 6.78
C HIS A 60 -6.78 -7.79 7.03
N PRO A 61 -7.47 -8.92 7.31
CA PRO A 61 -6.82 -10.15 7.76
C PRO A 61 -5.73 -10.67 6.82
N ARG A 62 -5.97 -10.57 5.50
CA ARG A 62 -4.99 -10.99 4.49
C ARG A 62 -3.74 -10.11 4.54
N THR A 63 -3.92 -8.79 4.61
CA THR A 63 -2.85 -7.81 4.66
C THR A 63 -2.03 -7.97 5.93
N LEU A 64 -2.67 -8.11 7.09
CA LEU A 64 -1.98 -8.37 8.35
C LEU A 64 -1.16 -9.67 8.31
N LYS A 65 -1.69 -10.73 7.69
CA LYS A 65 -0.94 -11.98 7.53
C LYS A 65 0.31 -11.79 6.67
N ILE A 66 0.23 -11.01 5.61
CA ILE A 66 1.37 -10.70 4.74
C ILE A 66 2.41 -9.91 5.51
N MET A 67 2.00 -8.82 6.15
CA MET A 67 2.90 -7.96 6.93
C MET A 67 3.62 -8.73 8.04
N ARG A 68 2.91 -9.57 8.78
CA ARG A 68 3.53 -10.43 9.80
C ARG A 68 4.53 -11.42 9.23
N THR A 69 4.31 -11.92 8.02
CA THR A 69 5.28 -12.81 7.37
C THR A 69 6.57 -12.07 7.02
N ILE A 70 6.48 -10.81 6.59
CA ILE A 70 7.62 -10.07 6.05
C ILE A 70 8.33 -9.25 7.14
N ILE A 71 7.57 -8.53 7.98
CA ILE A 71 8.14 -7.66 9.03
C ILE A 71 8.26 -8.40 10.38
N GLY A 72 7.27 -9.25 10.68
CA GLY A 72 7.15 -9.90 12.00
C GLY A 72 5.95 -9.38 12.79
N ASP A 73 5.83 -9.82 14.05
CA ASP A 73 4.65 -9.52 14.89
C ASP A 73 4.65 -8.09 15.48
N TRP A 74 5.79 -7.42 15.49
CA TRP A 74 5.97 -6.07 16.06
C TRP A 74 5.79 -4.96 15.03
N LEU A 75 4.86 -5.16 14.11
CA LEU A 75 4.53 -4.15 13.11
C LEU A 75 3.77 -2.98 13.72
N ARG A 76 3.99 -1.80 13.17
CA ARG A 76 3.24 -0.58 13.48
C ARG A 76 2.90 0.16 12.20
N LEU A 77 1.81 0.89 12.24
CA LEU A 77 1.49 1.82 11.17
C LEU A 77 2.42 3.04 11.29
N ASP A 78 3.09 3.38 10.20
CA ASP A 78 3.96 4.56 10.14
C ASP A 78 3.15 5.79 9.70
N HIS A 79 2.57 5.73 8.52
CA HIS A 79 1.70 6.79 8.00
C HIS A 79 0.71 6.25 6.97
N THR A 80 -0.32 7.03 6.69
CA THR A 80 -1.32 6.75 5.66
C THR A 80 -1.70 8.02 4.93
N TYR A 81 -1.96 7.89 3.64
CA TYR A 81 -2.54 8.93 2.81
C TYR A 81 -3.19 8.33 1.58
N GLY A 82 -4.20 9.00 1.03
CA GLY A 82 -4.75 8.73 -0.28
C GLY A 82 -3.96 9.49 -1.34
N LEU A 83 -3.84 8.91 -2.53
CA LEU A 83 -3.29 9.55 -3.70
C LEU A 83 -4.33 9.55 -4.80
N GLN A 84 -4.50 10.69 -5.44
CA GLN A 84 -5.21 10.79 -6.69
C GLN A 84 -4.25 11.25 -7.77
N MET A 85 -4.15 10.47 -8.82
CA MET A 85 -3.36 10.81 -10.00
C MET A 85 -4.30 11.11 -11.17
N THR A 86 -4.01 12.18 -11.88
CA THR A 86 -4.72 12.59 -13.08
C THR A 86 -3.70 12.90 -14.17
N HIS A 87 -4.17 13.06 -15.43
CA HIS A 87 -3.30 13.50 -16.54
C HIS A 87 -2.59 14.85 -16.30
N LYS A 88 -2.99 15.61 -15.26
CA LYS A 88 -2.35 16.87 -14.85
C LYS A 88 -1.39 16.70 -13.69
N THR A 89 -1.35 15.53 -13.08
CA THR A 89 -0.44 15.26 -11.97
C THR A 89 0.99 15.18 -12.49
N GLU A 90 1.90 15.90 -11.85
CA GLU A 90 3.31 15.83 -12.19
C GLU A 90 3.84 14.41 -11.94
N VAL A 91 4.45 13.83 -12.96
CA VAL A 91 5.03 12.50 -12.86
C VAL A 91 6.20 12.52 -11.88
N ARG A 92 6.16 11.67 -10.89
CA ARG A 92 7.27 11.43 -9.96
C ARG A 92 7.91 10.10 -10.31
N ASP A 93 8.99 10.16 -11.06
CA ASP A 93 9.75 9.01 -11.55
C ASP A 93 10.96 8.64 -10.67
N ASN A 94 11.13 9.34 -9.56
CA ASN A 94 12.23 9.07 -8.63
C ASN A 94 11.97 7.82 -7.81
N LEU A 95 12.74 6.78 -8.04
CA LEU A 95 12.80 5.66 -7.10
C LEU A 95 13.36 6.15 -5.77
N HIS A 96 12.65 5.86 -4.70
CA HIS A 96 13.09 6.16 -3.34
C HIS A 96 13.01 4.92 -2.47
N GLY A 97 13.85 4.86 -1.48
CA GLY A 97 14.10 3.67 -0.66
C GLY A 97 15.54 3.19 -0.82
N GLY A 98 15.85 2.04 -0.29
CA GLY A 98 17.17 1.43 -0.41
C GLY A 98 18.18 1.93 0.63
N LEU A 99 19.45 1.86 0.28
CA LEU A 99 20.59 2.00 1.19
C LEU A 99 20.90 3.46 1.56
N ARG A 100 19.98 4.11 2.25
CA ARG A 100 20.36 5.32 2.99
C ARG A 100 20.91 4.91 4.34
N THR A 101 22.10 5.30 4.66
CA THR A 101 22.80 4.97 5.91
C THR A 101 22.11 5.54 7.16
N ASP A 102 21.27 6.54 6.98
CA ASP A 102 20.45 7.21 7.99
C ASP A 102 19.07 6.54 8.18
N GLN A 103 18.71 5.59 7.33
CA GLN A 103 17.42 4.88 7.34
C GLN A 103 17.63 3.36 7.24
N GLY A 104 18.53 2.82 8.03
CA GLY A 104 18.85 1.40 8.04
C GLY A 104 17.65 0.48 8.31
N GLU A 105 16.65 1.00 8.99
CA GLU A 105 15.38 0.33 9.26
C GLU A 105 14.52 0.05 8.01
N HIS A 106 14.74 0.79 6.92
CA HIS A 106 14.02 0.60 5.65
C HIS A 106 14.67 -0.43 4.72
N GLN A 107 15.71 -1.12 5.19
CA GLN A 107 16.46 -2.05 4.36
C GLN A 107 15.74 -3.39 4.23
N TYR A 108 15.73 -3.92 3.00
CA TYR A 108 15.46 -5.32 2.73
C TYR A 108 16.74 -6.14 2.90
N GLN A 109 16.63 -7.28 3.55
CA GLN A 109 17.73 -8.22 3.74
C GLN A 109 17.24 -9.65 3.66
N TRP A 110 18.02 -10.52 3.05
CA TRP A 110 17.86 -11.97 3.14
C TRP A 110 19.04 -12.55 3.87
N ALA A 111 18.81 -13.11 5.06
CA ALA A 111 19.84 -13.71 5.89
C ALA A 111 19.28 -14.89 6.68
N PHE A 112 20.11 -15.91 6.91
CA PHE A 112 19.72 -17.09 7.69
C PHE A 112 18.45 -17.78 7.19
N ASN A 113 18.29 -17.85 5.87
CA ASN A 113 17.10 -18.38 5.20
C ASN A 113 15.79 -17.69 5.57
N LYS A 114 15.86 -16.40 5.86
CA LYS A 114 14.73 -15.57 6.25
C LYS A 114 14.82 -14.19 5.63
N MET A 115 13.66 -13.69 5.22
CA MET A 115 13.46 -12.31 4.77
C MET A 115 13.36 -11.37 5.97
N TRP A 116 13.98 -10.21 5.85
CA TRP A 116 13.88 -9.09 6.78
C TRP A 116 13.57 -7.83 6.01
N ASN A 117 12.55 -7.13 6.44
CA ASN A 117 12.17 -5.86 5.82
C ASN A 117 11.70 -4.88 6.89
N GLY A 118 12.25 -3.69 6.89
CA GLY A 118 11.94 -2.67 7.89
C GLY A 118 10.73 -1.82 7.54
N LEU A 119 10.37 -1.72 6.25
CA LEU A 119 9.22 -0.95 5.78
C LEU A 119 8.51 -1.68 4.64
N ILE A 120 7.19 -1.71 4.70
CA ILE A 120 6.33 -2.18 3.60
C ILE A 120 5.32 -1.09 3.29
N VAL A 121 5.12 -0.83 2.02
CA VAL A 121 4.03 -0.01 1.53
C VAL A 121 2.92 -0.93 1.02
N ILE A 122 1.69 -0.66 1.45
CA ILE A 122 0.49 -1.34 0.97
C ILE A 122 -0.34 -0.32 0.22
N ILE A 123 -0.63 -0.62 -1.03
CA ILE A 123 -1.44 0.20 -1.90
C ILE A 123 -2.75 -0.52 -2.16
N TYR A 124 -3.85 0.09 -1.80
CA TYR A 124 -5.18 -0.34 -2.19
C TYR A 124 -5.65 0.51 -3.37
N ALA A 125 -5.74 -0.11 -4.54
CA ALA A 125 -6.30 0.52 -5.71
C ALA A 125 -7.83 0.54 -5.58
N LEU A 126 -8.43 1.72 -5.55
CA LEU A 126 -9.88 1.92 -5.50
C LEU A 126 -10.49 2.13 -6.89
N GLU A 127 -9.66 2.20 -7.92
CA GLU A 127 -10.02 2.24 -9.33
C GLU A 127 -9.10 1.31 -10.13
N ASP A 128 -9.51 0.98 -11.34
CA ASP A 128 -8.67 0.22 -12.26
C ASP A 128 -7.47 1.06 -12.68
N ILE A 129 -6.28 0.49 -12.54
CA ILE A 129 -5.02 1.10 -13.00
C ILE A 129 -4.55 0.36 -14.23
N ASN A 130 -4.54 1.04 -15.37
CA ASN A 130 -4.09 0.50 -16.65
C ASN A 130 -2.65 0.95 -16.96
N PRO A 131 -1.97 0.32 -17.95
CA PRO A 131 -0.58 0.64 -18.25
C PRO A 131 -0.29 2.10 -18.63
N ASP A 132 -1.32 2.84 -19.06
CA ASP A 132 -1.19 4.25 -19.50
C ASP A 132 -1.69 5.25 -18.44
N ASP A 133 -2.04 4.80 -17.26
CA ASP A 133 -2.58 5.66 -16.19
C ASP A 133 -1.50 6.27 -15.27
N GLY A 134 -0.24 5.89 -15.45
CA GLY A 134 0.89 6.49 -14.71
C GLY A 134 1.99 5.54 -14.34
#